data_62aec8ead174c6ef045a54f4c033e06e
#
_entry.id   62aec8ead174c6ef045a54f4c033e06e
#
_cell.length_a   1.000
_cell.length_b   1.000
_cell.length_c   1.000
_cell.angle_alpha   90.00
_cell.angle_beta   90.00
_cell.angle_gamma   90.00
#
_symmetry.space_group_name_H-M   'P 1'
#
loop_
_entity.id
_entity.type
_entity.pdbx_description
1 polymer ?
#
loop_
_entity_poly.entity_id
_entity_poly.type
_entity_poly.pdbx_seq_one_letter_code
_entity_poly.pdbx_strand_id
1 'polypeptide(L)'
;MNATDADKLGFKTADLVRIETDSGHFVMRVWATEGIRPGVVAASHHLGRWRQDTEKGNDRWSSGLVNVEQLGDGKWRLRQLGGIEPFTSDDPDSERIWWKDPGVNQNLAFPVHPDPISGMHAWHQRVRLVKPEPGDQYGDVVVDTNKSFAIYKEWLAKTRPGPGPGGLRRPLHFDRPVKPTEDAYRTND
;
A
#
# COMPACT_ATOMS: atom_id res chain seq x y z
N MET A 1 8.13 5.61 11.24
CA MET A 1 8.87 6.82 10.84
C MET A 1 10.02 7.09 11.78
N ASN A 2 11.02 7.90 11.36
CA ASN A 2 12.13 8.26 12.25
C ASN A 2 11.63 9.05 13.46
N ALA A 3 12.23 8.82 14.63
CA ALA A 3 11.83 9.48 15.89
C ALA A 3 11.99 11.00 15.83
N THR A 4 13.09 11.49 15.26
CA THR A 4 13.31 12.93 15.07
C THR A 4 12.25 13.58 14.18
N ASP A 5 11.79 12.89 13.14
CA ASP A 5 10.72 13.39 12.27
C ASP A 5 9.37 13.35 12.98
N ALA A 6 9.12 12.32 13.79
CA ALA A 6 7.91 12.23 14.60
C ALA A 6 7.81 13.41 15.56
N ASP A 7 8.90 13.71 16.27
CA ASP A 7 8.97 14.85 17.20
C ASP A 7 8.74 16.19 16.50
N LYS A 8 9.40 16.42 15.34
CA LYS A 8 9.20 17.64 14.54
C LYS A 8 7.77 17.83 14.08
N LEU A 9 7.08 16.75 13.75
CA LEU A 9 5.69 16.76 13.30
C LEU A 9 4.69 16.68 14.47
N GLY A 10 5.17 16.53 15.69
CA GLY A 10 4.36 16.44 16.90
C GLY A 10 3.57 15.15 17.00
N PHE A 11 4.14 14.03 16.54
CA PHE A 11 3.58 12.69 16.69
C PHE A 11 4.32 11.90 17.75
N LYS A 12 3.56 11.03 18.41
CA LYS A 12 4.09 9.99 19.31
C LYS A 12 3.74 8.62 18.75
N THR A 13 4.48 7.61 19.18
CA THR A 13 4.13 6.22 18.89
C THR A 13 2.70 5.93 19.34
N ALA A 14 1.95 5.21 18.50
CA ALA A 14 0.53 4.90 18.59
C ALA A 14 -0.46 6.02 18.22
N ASP A 15 -0.01 7.27 18.01
CA ASP A 15 -0.87 8.32 17.47
C ASP A 15 -1.39 7.92 16.07
N LEU A 16 -2.61 8.36 15.75
CA LEU A 16 -3.08 8.26 14.38
C LEU A 16 -2.40 9.32 13.51
N VAL A 17 -2.07 8.92 12.30
CA VAL A 17 -1.50 9.78 11.25
C VAL A 17 -2.27 9.55 9.96
N ARG A 18 -2.61 10.62 9.27
CA ARG A 18 -3.09 10.58 7.89
C ARG A 18 -1.88 10.68 6.98
N ILE A 19 -1.76 9.71 6.07
CA ILE A 19 -0.70 9.65 5.06
C ILE A 19 -1.33 9.97 3.72
N GLU A 20 -1.00 11.13 3.19
CA GLU A 20 -1.53 11.62 1.93
C GLU A 20 -0.59 11.29 0.77
N THR A 21 -1.18 10.88 -0.33
CA THR A 21 -0.54 10.56 -1.60
C THR A 21 -1.11 11.44 -2.72
N ASP A 22 -0.60 11.30 -3.93
CA ASP A 22 -1.14 12.04 -5.09
C ASP A 22 -2.58 11.65 -5.45
N SER A 23 -3.01 10.44 -5.10
CA SER A 23 -4.34 9.91 -5.46
C SER A 23 -5.28 9.68 -4.28
N GLY A 24 -4.86 9.95 -3.05
CA GLY A 24 -5.70 9.73 -1.88
C GLY A 24 -4.96 9.82 -0.56
N HIS A 25 -5.47 9.13 0.44
CA HIS A 25 -4.81 9.02 1.73
C HIS A 25 -5.25 7.74 2.46
N PHE A 26 -4.51 7.40 3.48
CA PHE A 26 -4.90 6.35 4.42
C PHE A 26 -4.52 6.74 5.85
N VAL A 27 -5.17 6.13 6.83
CA VAL A 27 -5.01 6.45 8.25
C VAL A 27 -4.47 5.25 8.98
N MET A 28 -3.31 5.43 9.63
CA MET A 28 -2.67 4.36 10.39
C MET A 28 -2.01 4.90 11.67
N ARG A 29 -1.39 4.02 12.45
CA ARG A 29 -0.66 4.42 13.65
C ARG A 29 0.80 4.68 13.37
N VAL A 30 1.33 5.66 14.08
CA VAL A 30 2.77 5.97 14.07
C VAL A 30 3.54 4.94 14.90
N TRP A 31 4.65 4.50 14.36
CA TRP A 31 5.74 3.91 15.11
C TRP A 31 6.98 4.79 14.93
N ALA A 32 7.34 5.51 15.99
CA ALA A 32 8.55 6.33 16.02
C ALA A 32 9.74 5.45 16.41
N THR A 33 10.78 5.41 15.57
CA THR A 33 11.95 4.54 15.76
C THR A 33 13.19 5.15 15.15
N GLU A 34 14.35 4.87 15.73
CA GLU A 34 15.65 5.21 15.15
C GLU A 34 16.06 4.26 14.00
N GLY A 35 15.33 3.15 13.82
CA GLY A 35 15.64 2.13 12.82
C GLY A 35 15.36 2.53 11.37
N ILE A 36 14.91 3.75 11.12
CA ILE A 36 14.65 4.27 9.78
C ILE A 36 15.28 5.65 9.59
N ARG A 37 15.81 5.90 8.40
CA ARG A 37 16.44 7.18 8.05
C ARG A 37 15.46 8.34 8.18
N PRO A 38 15.88 9.52 8.71
CA PRO A 38 15.09 10.75 8.65
C PRO A 38 14.64 11.10 7.22
N GLY A 39 13.43 11.64 7.09
CA GLY A 39 12.82 11.96 5.81
C GLY A 39 12.21 10.75 5.07
N VAL A 40 12.25 9.55 5.67
CA VAL A 40 11.68 8.34 5.11
C VAL A 40 10.61 7.77 6.04
N VAL A 41 9.53 7.27 5.45
CA VAL A 41 8.52 6.48 6.15
C VAL A 41 8.40 5.11 5.50
N ALA A 42 8.15 4.10 6.30
CA ALA A 42 7.86 2.75 5.83
C ALA A 42 6.48 2.33 6.34
N ALA A 43 5.70 1.73 5.47
CA ALA A 43 4.43 1.11 5.81
C ALA A 43 4.35 -0.24 5.09
N SER A 44 3.97 -1.28 5.80
CA SER A 44 3.83 -2.60 5.20
C SER A 44 2.58 -2.64 4.32
N HIS A 45 2.74 -2.97 3.05
CA HIS A 45 1.62 -3.10 2.10
C HIS A 45 0.90 -4.45 2.17
N HIS A 46 1.40 -5.38 2.97
CA HIS A 46 0.79 -6.70 3.17
C HIS A 46 -0.24 -6.72 4.30
N LEU A 47 -0.36 -5.63 5.06
CA LEU A 47 -1.33 -5.48 6.13
C LEU A 47 -2.73 -5.17 5.57
N GLY A 48 -3.72 -5.15 6.43
CA GLY A 48 -5.12 -4.90 6.04
C GLY A 48 -5.82 -6.15 5.55
N ARG A 49 -5.38 -7.31 5.98
CA ARG A 49 -6.14 -8.56 5.89
C ARG A 49 -6.87 -8.75 7.21
N TRP A 50 -8.19 -8.85 7.10
CA TRP A 50 -9.05 -8.91 8.28
C TRP A 50 -9.75 -10.26 8.36
N ARG A 51 -10.03 -10.67 9.59
CA ARG A 51 -10.83 -11.83 9.88
C ARG A 51 -12.20 -11.39 10.35
N GLN A 52 -13.23 -11.97 9.83
CA GLN A 52 -14.57 -11.81 10.35
C GLN A 52 -14.74 -12.67 11.61
N ASP A 53 -15.44 -12.12 12.59
CA ASP A 53 -15.76 -12.84 13.83
C ASP A 53 -16.39 -14.20 13.54
N THR A 54 -15.89 -15.24 14.20
CA THR A 54 -16.34 -16.63 14.05
C THR A 54 -17.83 -16.81 14.37
N GLU A 55 -18.38 -16.00 15.28
CA GLU A 55 -19.82 -16.01 15.62
C GLU A 55 -20.71 -15.67 14.42
N LYS A 56 -20.18 -15.00 13.41
CA LYS A 56 -20.88 -14.67 12.16
C LYS A 56 -20.75 -15.74 11.08
N GLY A 57 -20.18 -16.90 11.40
CA GLY A 57 -20.15 -18.06 10.52
C GLY A 57 -19.16 -18.01 9.35
N ASN A 58 -18.27 -17.03 9.31
CA ASN A 58 -17.29 -16.87 8.24
C ASN A 58 -15.86 -16.76 8.79
N ASP A 59 -15.27 -17.91 9.08
CA ASP A 59 -13.85 -17.98 9.44
C ASP A 59 -12.97 -17.73 8.19
N ARG A 60 -12.96 -16.51 7.67
CA ARG A 60 -12.22 -16.13 6.47
C ARG A 60 -11.41 -14.87 6.68
N TRP A 61 -10.15 -14.95 6.35
CA TRP A 61 -9.30 -13.78 6.20
C TRP A 61 -9.56 -13.11 4.85
N SER A 62 -9.87 -11.83 4.85
CA SER A 62 -10.09 -11.08 3.63
C SER A 62 -9.69 -9.63 3.78
N SER A 63 -9.04 -9.10 2.76
CA SER A 63 -8.85 -7.65 2.60
C SER A 63 -10.11 -6.93 2.09
N GLY A 64 -11.17 -7.69 1.74
CA GLY A 64 -12.44 -7.15 1.28
C GLY A 64 -13.48 -6.87 2.37
N LEU A 65 -13.12 -7.03 3.65
CA LEU A 65 -14.05 -6.76 4.78
C LEU A 65 -14.10 -5.27 5.11
N VAL A 66 -14.56 -4.48 4.16
CA VAL A 66 -14.68 -3.04 4.27
C VAL A 66 -16.04 -2.56 3.80
N ASN A 67 -16.53 -1.49 4.40
CA ASN A 67 -17.57 -0.67 3.81
C ASN A 67 -16.98 0.22 2.73
N VAL A 68 -17.61 0.28 1.58
CA VAL A 68 -17.24 1.15 0.48
C VAL A 68 -18.26 2.28 0.38
N GLU A 69 -17.79 3.50 0.54
CA GLU A 69 -18.62 4.71 0.51
C GLU A 69 -18.16 5.63 -0.60
N GLN A 70 -19.10 6.10 -1.41
CA GLN A 70 -18.83 7.10 -2.42
C GLN A 70 -18.92 8.50 -1.81
N LEU A 71 -17.81 9.25 -1.90
CA LEU A 71 -17.71 10.62 -1.37
C LEU A 71 -18.02 11.70 -2.42
N GLY A 72 -18.34 11.31 -3.67
CA GLY A 72 -18.54 12.19 -4.81
C GLY A 72 -17.26 12.42 -5.62
N ASP A 73 -17.41 12.96 -6.84
CA ASP A 73 -16.30 13.36 -7.75
C ASP A 73 -15.21 12.30 -7.98
N GLY A 74 -15.60 11.02 -8.02
CA GLY A 74 -14.66 9.91 -8.19
C GLY A 74 -13.89 9.53 -6.94
N LYS A 75 -14.24 10.09 -5.78
CA LYS A 75 -13.63 9.74 -4.49
C LYS A 75 -14.42 8.66 -3.78
N TRP A 76 -13.70 7.71 -3.23
CA TRP A 76 -14.21 6.57 -2.51
C TRP A 76 -13.50 6.41 -1.19
N ARG A 77 -14.24 6.07 -0.15
CA ARG A 77 -13.69 5.70 1.15
C ARG A 77 -13.95 4.22 1.42
N LEU A 78 -12.91 3.52 1.81
CA LEU A 78 -12.98 2.18 2.34
C LEU A 78 -12.74 2.26 3.84
N ARG A 79 -13.65 1.72 4.62
CA ARG A 79 -13.58 1.70 6.08
C ARG A 79 -13.81 0.29 6.59
N GLN A 80 -13.03 -0.14 7.56
CA GLN A 80 -13.19 -1.46 8.16
C GLN A 80 -14.60 -1.70 8.66
N LEU A 81 -15.11 -2.89 8.44
CA LEU A 81 -16.37 -3.33 9.05
C LEU A 81 -16.18 -3.48 10.56
N GLY A 82 -17.24 -3.22 11.33
CA GLY A 82 -17.25 -3.52 12.76
C GLY A 82 -17.17 -5.03 13.00
N GLY A 83 -16.55 -5.44 14.13
CA GLY A 83 -16.39 -6.85 14.50
C GLY A 83 -15.30 -7.59 13.72
N ILE A 84 -14.32 -6.87 13.22
CA ILE A 84 -13.10 -7.42 12.62
C ILE A 84 -12.08 -7.64 13.72
N GLU A 85 -11.52 -8.85 13.78
CA GLU A 85 -10.46 -9.19 14.72
C GLU A 85 -9.07 -8.94 14.13
N PRO A 86 -8.10 -8.49 14.96
CA PRO A 86 -6.71 -8.45 14.56
C PRO A 86 -6.16 -9.86 14.30
N PHE A 87 -5.05 -9.93 13.56
CA PHE A 87 -4.34 -11.18 13.37
C PHE A 87 -3.89 -11.75 14.72
N THR A 88 -4.20 -13.00 14.96
CA THR A 88 -3.68 -13.79 16.07
C THR A 88 -3.03 -15.06 15.53
N SER A 89 -2.06 -15.62 16.25
CA SER A 89 -1.35 -16.83 15.90
C SER A 89 -1.12 -17.65 17.15
N ASP A 90 -1.01 -18.96 17.01
CA ASP A 90 -0.63 -19.87 18.11
C ASP A 90 0.86 -19.74 18.50
N ASP A 91 1.61 -18.96 17.72
CA ASP A 91 3.00 -18.64 18.04
C ASP A 91 3.05 -17.74 19.30
N PRO A 92 3.74 -18.17 20.40
CA PRO A 92 3.83 -17.39 21.62
C PRO A 92 4.51 -16.02 21.42
N ASP A 93 5.30 -15.84 20.36
CA ASP A 93 5.89 -14.55 20.02
C ASP A 93 4.91 -13.57 19.35
N SER A 94 3.75 -14.03 18.91
CA SER A 94 2.73 -13.13 18.34
C SER A 94 2.16 -12.15 19.35
N GLU A 95 2.21 -12.45 20.65
CA GLU A 95 1.85 -11.50 21.71
C GLU A 95 2.82 -10.32 21.84
N ARG A 96 4.02 -10.45 21.29
CA ARG A 96 5.04 -9.40 21.23
C ARG A 96 4.85 -8.47 20.04
N ILE A 97 3.93 -8.80 19.11
CA ILE A 97 3.57 -7.91 18.03
C ILE A 97 2.95 -6.65 18.63
N TRP A 98 3.60 -5.52 18.39
CA TRP A 98 3.35 -4.27 19.07
C TRP A 98 1.93 -3.73 18.93
N TRP A 99 1.29 -3.95 17.81
CA TRP A 99 -0.11 -3.58 17.65
C TRP A 99 -1.00 -4.78 17.42
N LYS A 100 -2.14 -4.71 18.09
CA LYS A 100 -3.24 -5.65 17.90
C LYS A 100 -4.28 -5.12 16.89
N ASP A 101 -3.87 -4.21 16.02
CA ASP A 101 -4.74 -3.67 14.97
C ASP A 101 -4.71 -4.59 13.73
N PRO A 102 -5.83 -4.71 12.98
CA PRO A 102 -5.90 -5.60 11.81
C PRO A 102 -5.06 -5.12 10.61
N GLY A 103 -4.46 -3.94 10.70
CA GLY A 103 -3.66 -3.36 9.63
C GLY A 103 -4.46 -2.50 8.65
N VAL A 104 -3.79 -1.94 7.66
CA VAL A 104 -4.36 -1.04 6.66
C VAL A 104 -4.02 -1.52 5.27
N ASN A 105 -5.03 -1.71 4.42
CA ASN A 105 -4.83 -2.03 3.01
C ASN A 105 -4.66 -0.73 2.20
N GLN A 106 -3.44 -0.20 2.21
CA GLN A 106 -3.11 1.11 1.65
C GLN A 106 -2.90 1.13 0.12
N ASN A 107 -2.86 -0.03 -0.53
CA ASN A 107 -2.48 -0.13 -1.96
C ASN A 107 -3.35 0.73 -2.88
N LEU A 108 -4.62 0.92 -2.54
CA LEU A 108 -5.54 1.74 -3.34
C LEU A 108 -5.24 3.23 -3.27
N ALA A 109 -4.61 3.70 -2.19
CA ALA A 109 -4.25 5.11 -2.03
C ALA A 109 -2.98 5.49 -2.81
N PHE A 110 -2.24 4.51 -3.31
CA PHE A 110 -1.06 4.76 -4.14
C PHE A 110 -1.42 4.62 -5.63
N PRO A 111 -1.10 5.62 -6.45
CA PRO A 111 -1.29 5.50 -7.89
C PRO A 111 -0.36 4.43 -8.47
N VAL A 112 -0.78 3.80 -9.55
CA VAL A 112 0.03 2.80 -10.25
C VAL A 112 1.08 3.51 -11.09
N HIS A 113 2.34 3.42 -10.69
CA HIS A 113 3.51 3.93 -11.40
C HIS A 113 4.32 2.77 -11.99
N PRO A 114 4.05 2.33 -13.22
CA PRO A 114 4.89 1.31 -13.84
C PRO A 114 6.27 1.92 -14.16
N ASP A 115 7.32 1.28 -13.68
CA ASP A 115 8.69 1.65 -14.05
C ASP A 115 8.88 1.49 -15.57
N PRO A 116 9.30 2.53 -16.30
CA PRO A 116 9.38 2.49 -17.75
C PRO A 116 10.41 1.49 -18.30
N ILE A 117 11.36 1.07 -17.47
CA ILE A 117 12.45 0.17 -17.84
C ILE A 117 12.07 -1.27 -17.53
N SER A 118 11.63 -1.56 -16.31
CA SER A 118 11.33 -2.91 -15.84
C SER A 118 9.86 -3.32 -15.98
N GLY A 119 8.94 -2.36 -16.08
CA GLY A 119 7.50 -2.58 -16.04
C GLY A 119 6.96 -2.93 -14.68
N MET A 120 7.80 -2.97 -13.66
CA MET A 120 7.39 -3.23 -12.29
C MET A 120 6.70 -1.99 -11.69
N HIS A 121 5.84 -2.22 -10.71
CA HIS A 121 5.29 -1.13 -9.92
C HIS A 121 6.39 -0.44 -9.10
N ALA A 122 6.46 0.89 -9.19
CA ALA A 122 7.37 1.67 -8.37
C ALA A 122 6.78 1.85 -6.95
N TRP A 123 7.37 1.17 -5.99
CA TRP A 123 6.92 1.19 -4.58
C TRP A 123 7.32 2.45 -3.81
N HIS A 124 8.26 3.23 -4.35
CA HIS A 124 8.76 4.44 -3.71
C HIS A 124 7.95 5.64 -4.20
N GLN A 125 7.20 6.23 -3.30
CA GLN A 125 6.37 7.39 -3.61
C GLN A 125 6.58 8.49 -2.56
N ARG A 126 6.31 9.72 -2.95
CA ARG A 126 6.30 10.84 -2.01
C ARG A 126 4.97 10.86 -1.28
N VAL A 127 5.03 11.07 0.03
CA VAL A 127 3.84 11.18 0.87
C VAL A 127 3.95 12.39 1.78
N ARG A 128 2.83 12.88 2.25
CA ARG A 128 2.74 13.90 3.28
C ARG A 128 2.09 13.31 4.53
N LEU A 129 2.70 13.55 5.68
CA LEU A 129 2.18 13.14 6.97
C LEU A 129 1.47 14.31 7.61
N VAL A 130 0.21 14.15 7.94
CA VAL A 130 -0.61 15.19 8.57
C VAL A 130 -1.39 14.64 9.76
N LYS A 131 -1.82 15.51 10.65
CA LYS A 131 -2.72 15.14 11.74
C LYS A 131 -4.05 14.63 11.15
N PRO A 132 -4.68 13.64 11.79
CA PRO A 132 -5.99 13.17 11.36
C PRO A 132 -7.03 14.30 11.39
N GLU A 133 -7.95 14.29 10.45
CA GLU A 133 -9.12 15.15 10.47
C GLU A 133 -10.25 14.55 11.30
N PRO A 134 -11.22 15.39 11.75
CA PRO A 134 -12.40 14.87 12.42
C PRO A 134 -13.11 13.81 11.56
N GLY A 135 -13.35 12.65 12.16
CA GLY A 135 -13.99 11.52 11.48
C GLY A 135 -13.05 10.51 10.85
N ASP A 136 -11.73 10.77 10.80
CA ASP A 136 -10.75 9.76 10.41
C ASP A 136 -10.69 8.63 11.42
N GLN A 137 -10.65 7.40 10.92
CA GLN A 137 -10.51 6.20 11.73
C GLN A 137 -9.31 5.38 11.27
N TYR A 138 -8.72 4.66 12.20
CA TYR A 138 -7.69 3.68 11.85
C TYR A 138 -8.20 2.72 10.78
N GLY A 139 -7.41 2.52 9.74
CA GLY A 139 -7.76 1.63 8.63
C GLY A 139 -8.54 2.30 7.51
N ASP A 140 -8.94 3.57 7.64
CA ASP A 140 -9.55 4.29 6.53
C ASP A 140 -8.57 4.39 5.36
N VAL A 141 -9.10 4.14 4.17
CA VAL A 141 -8.42 4.38 2.90
C VAL A 141 -9.36 5.21 2.02
N VAL A 142 -8.89 6.35 1.59
CA VAL A 142 -9.61 7.21 0.64
C VAL A 142 -8.84 7.29 -0.65
N VAL A 143 -9.51 7.04 -1.76
CA VAL A 143 -8.92 7.08 -3.10
C VAL A 143 -9.73 8.01 -4.01
N ASP A 144 -9.02 8.83 -4.78
CA ASP A 144 -9.55 9.56 -5.92
C ASP A 144 -9.22 8.76 -7.19
N THR A 145 -10.21 8.04 -7.69
CA THR A 145 -10.03 7.15 -8.85
C THR A 145 -9.74 7.92 -10.13
N ASN A 146 -10.23 9.15 -10.25
CA ASN A 146 -9.95 10.00 -11.41
C ASN A 146 -8.48 10.41 -11.45
N LYS A 147 -7.94 10.84 -10.31
CA LYS A 147 -6.51 11.17 -10.19
C LYS A 147 -5.63 9.94 -10.38
N SER A 148 -5.97 8.84 -9.72
CA SER A 148 -5.23 7.59 -9.86
C SER A 148 -5.15 7.14 -11.32
N PHE A 149 -6.27 7.21 -12.03
CA PHE A 149 -6.32 6.84 -13.44
C PHE A 149 -5.56 7.82 -14.35
N ALA A 150 -5.61 9.12 -14.06
CA ALA A 150 -4.85 10.12 -14.81
C ALA A 150 -3.33 9.88 -14.67
N ILE A 151 -2.85 9.65 -13.45
CA ILE A 151 -1.45 9.33 -13.17
C ILE A 151 -1.04 8.04 -13.87
N TYR A 152 -1.85 6.99 -13.79
CA TYR A 152 -1.58 5.74 -14.50
C TYR A 152 -1.43 5.95 -16.01
N LYS A 153 -2.32 6.73 -16.64
CA LYS A 153 -2.22 7.05 -18.08
C LYS A 153 -0.94 7.80 -18.42
N GLU A 154 -0.55 8.77 -17.60
CA GLU A 154 0.71 9.50 -17.77
C GLU A 154 1.92 8.56 -17.77
N TRP A 155 2.01 7.68 -16.78
CA TRP A 155 3.10 6.74 -16.68
C TRP A 155 3.07 5.68 -17.78
N LEU A 156 1.88 5.23 -18.16
CA LEU A 156 1.71 4.29 -19.25
C LEU A 156 2.18 4.89 -20.60
N ALA A 157 2.02 6.19 -20.80
CA ALA A 157 2.51 6.87 -21.99
C ALA A 157 4.04 6.88 -22.11
N LYS A 158 4.76 6.72 -21.01
CA LYS A 158 6.24 6.61 -20.98
C LYS A 158 6.74 5.23 -21.42
N THR A 159 5.87 4.23 -21.57
CA THR A 159 6.21 2.88 -22.02
C THR A 159 6.00 2.73 -23.53
N ARG A 160 6.72 1.81 -24.18
CA ARG A 160 6.50 1.48 -25.60
C ARG A 160 5.28 0.58 -25.79
N PRO A 161 4.56 0.72 -26.91
CA PRO A 161 3.62 -0.33 -27.33
C PRO A 161 4.38 -1.66 -27.52
N GLY A 162 3.83 -2.76 -27.04
CA GLY A 162 4.39 -4.09 -27.28
C GLY A 162 3.98 -4.65 -28.63
N PRO A 163 4.71 -5.65 -29.18
CA PRO A 163 4.37 -6.30 -30.45
C PRO A 163 3.21 -7.29 -30.32
N GLY A 164 2.64 -7.49 -29.15
CA GLY A 164 1.58 -8.47 -28.92
C GLY A 164 0.20 -8.02 -29.41
N PRO A 165 -0.78 -8.93 -29.43
CA PRO A 165 -2.16 -8.58 -29.72
C PRO A 165 -2.67 -7.49 -28.78
N GLY A 166 -3.40 -6.52 -29.29
CA GLY A 166 -3.93 -5.40 -28.50
C GLY A 166 -2.91 -4.31 -28.16
N GLY A 167 -1.70 -4.34 -28.73
CA GLY A 167 -0.69 -3.30 -28.50
C GLY A 167 -0.18 -3.26 -27.05
N LEU A 168 0.01 -4.41 -26.42
CA LEU A 168 0.54 -4.52 -25.06
C LEU A 168 1.83 -3.72 -24.92
N ARG A 169 1.84 -2.81 -23.97
CA ARG A 169 2.98 -1.94 -23.71
C ARG A 169 4.09 -2.72 -23.01
N ARG A 170 5.32 -2.49 -23.45
CA ARG A 170 6.52 -3.05 -22.84
C ARG A 170 7.45 -1.92 -22.39
N PRO A 171 8.25 -2.13 -21.35
CA PRO A 171 9.33 -1.22 -21.00
C PRO A 171 10.32 -1.05 -22.16
N LEU A 172 10.93 0.13 -22.23
CA LEU A 172 11.79 0.54 -23.34
C LEU A 172 13.00 -0.40 -23.63
N HIS A 173 13.44 -1.15 -22.66
CA HIS A 173 14.66 -1.97 -22.75
C HIS A 173 14.45 -3.46 -22.56
N PHE A 174 13.20 -3.93 -22.70
CA PHE A 174 12.89 -5.33 -22.46
C PHE A 174 12.77 -6.11 -23.77
N ASP A 175 13.87 -6.28 -24.50
CA ASP A 175 14.05 -7.34 -25.49
C ASP A 175 14.66 -8.54 -24.77
N ARG A 176 13.81 -9.34 -24.17
CA ARG A 176 14.25 -10.55 -23.51
C ARG A 176 14.11 -11.73 -24.47
N PRO A 177 15.14 -12.57 -24.62
CA PRO A 177 14.98 -13.87 -25.25
C PRO A 177 13.94 -14.67 -24.47
N VAL A 178 13.00 -15.29 -25.19
CA VAL A 178 11.88 -16.06 -24.60
C VAL A 178 12.38 -17.30 -23.87
N LYS A 179 13.58 -17.79 -24.23
CA LYS A 179 14.26 -18.88 -23.54
C LYS A 179 15.70 -18.45 -23.23
N PRO A 180 16.20 -18.72 -22.02
CA PRO A 180 17.61 -18.55 -21.73
C PRO A 180 18.42 -19.50 -22.64
N THR A 181 19.56 -19.04 -23.10
CA THR A 181 20.54 -19.87 -23.82
C THR A 181 21.23 -20.82 -22.83
N GLU A 182 21.84 -21.91 -23.33
CA GLU A 182 22.58 -22.84 -22.47
C GLU A 182 23.67 -22.14 -21.65
N ASP A 183 24.27 -21.08 -22.18
CA ASP A 183 25.30 -20.30 -21.49
C ASP A 183 24.78 -19.62 -20.21
N ALA A 184 23.46 -19.39 -20.11
CA ALA A 184 22.86 -18.83 -18.89
C ALA A 184 22.91 -19.79 -17.68
N TYR A 185 23.16 -21.06 -17.93
CA TYR A 185 23.25 -22.11 -16.90
C TYR A 185 24.68 -22.61 -16.67
N ARG A 186 25.67 -22.04 -17.36
CA ARG A 186 27.08 -22.38 -17.14
C ARG A 186 27.59 -21.56 -15.96
N THR A 187 28.08 -22.24 -14.93
CA THR A 187 28.93 -21.62 -13.92
C THR A 187 30.29 -21.37 -14.55
N ASN A 188 30.78 -20.14 -14.50
CA ASN A 188 32.19 -19.85 -14.82
C ASN A 188 33.00 -20.42 -13.65
N ASP A 189 33.52 -21.63 -13.80
CA ASP A 189 34.51 -22.21 -12.92
C ASP A 189 35.85 -21.55 -13.14
#